data_e1443912a9039e2a99d8ea7fce0d36c8
#
_entry.id   e1443912a9039e2a99d8ea7fce0d36c8
#
_cell.length_a   1.000
_cell.length_b   1.000
_cell.length_c   1.000
_cell.angle_alpha   90.00
_cell.angle_beta   90.00
_cell.angle_gamma   90.00
#
_symmetry.space_group_name_H-M   'P 1'
#
loop_
_entity.id
_entity.type
_entity.pdbx_description
1 polymer ?
#
loop_
_entity_poly.entity_id
_entity_poly.type
_entity_poly.pdbx_seq_one_letter_code
_entity_poly.pdbx_strand_id
1 'polypeptide(L)'
;MKNNKRSGSLFRLLARSYLLFTLTLLIIAGGIFSLWNHYLNSIYVPSDWIAMLSDPALLEGKYDSLRHYLSNSGDSFGVYDSNGKLVYASTEDFDSSYTQQELSCIPQYGSNVLIDSYDLSQHKSNVSYLLIKHTFQSDTGEESVDLMALDQNYQVLLGGLQDGKTSYTPREYQLLTGSRYPNSFLQCTSFENSQGQTMTLLLREA
;
A
#
# COMPACT_ATOMS: atom_id res chain seq x y z
N MET A 1 -42.91 58.03 -23.56
CA MET A 1 -41.96 57.43 -22.67
C MET A 1 -42.65 56.41 -21.74
N LYS A 2 -42.84 55.19 -22.13
CA LYS A 2 -43.50 54.15 -21.26
C LYS A 2 -43.10 52.74 -21.69
N ASN A 3 -41.77 52.35 -21.69
CA ASN A 3 -41.39 51.00 -22.05
C ASN A 3 -40.23 50.38 -21.20
N ASN A 4 -39.79 51.06 -20.12
CA ASN A 4 -38.65 50.55 -19.32
C ASN A 4 -39.00 49.71 -18.11
N LYS A 5 -40.27 49.47 -17.79
CA LYS A 5 -40.69 48.63 -16.63
C LYS A 5 -40.79 47.13 -16.95
N ARG A 6 -40.98 46.74 -18.22
CA ARG A 6 -41.16 45.32 -18.61
C ARG A 6 -39.85 44.57 -18.71
N SER A 7 -38.74 45.20 -19.12
CA SER A 7 -37.42 44.54 -19.26
C SER A 7 -36.83 44.13 -17.90
N GLY A 8 -37.00 44.94 -16.88
CA GLY A 8 -36.51 44.63 -15.53
C GLY A 8 -37.26 43.45 -14.87
N SER A 9 -38.53 43.25 -15.24
CA SER A 9 -39.33 42.09 -14.76
C SER A 9 -38.87 40.76 -15.39
N LEU A 10 -38.60 40.75 -16.70
CA LEU A 10 -38.12 39.56 -17.41
C LEU A 10 -36.74 39.13 -16.95
N PHE A 11 -35.80 40.10 -16.80
CA PHE A 11 -34.47 39.83 -16.27
C PHE A 11 -34.51 39.23 -14.87
N ARG A 12 -35.30 39.75 -13.95
CA ARG A 12 -35.46 39.22 -12.61
C ARG A 12 -36.03 37.80 -12.60
N LEU A 13 -36.95 37.50 -13.51
CA LEU A 13 -37.56 36.17 -13.63
C LEU A 13 -36.53 35.16 -14.14
N LEU A 14 -35.73 35.52 -15.18
CA LEU A 14 -34.66 34.69 -15.72
C LEU A 14 -33.55 34.46 -14.68
N ALA A 15 -33.13 35.52 -13.98
CA ALA A 15 -32.09 35.41 -12.94
C ALA A 15 -32.54 34.50 -11.79
N ARG A 16 -33.80 34.61 -11.35
CA ARG A 16 -34.37 33.74 -10.31
C ARG A 16 -34.46 32.29 -10.79
N SER A 17 -34.90 32.06 -12.00
CA SER A 17 -35.02 30.73 -12.59
C SER A 17 -33.63 30.07 -12.74
N TYR A 18 -32.63 30.82 -13.20
CA TYR A 18 -31.25 30.36 -13.29
C TYR A 18 -30.67 30.03 -11.91
N LEU A 19 -30.88 30.88 -10.93
CA LEU A 19 -30.40 30.67 -9.57
C LEU A 19 -31.03 29.44 -8.94
N LEU A 20 -32.36 29.24 -9.09
CA LEU A 20 -33.03 28.03 -8.63
C LEU A 20 -32.52 26.76 -9.34
N PHE A 21 -32.31 26.83 -10.65
CA PHE A 21 -31.77 25.71 -11.42
C PHE A 21 -30.35 25.35 -10.95
N THR A 22 -29.47 26.36 -10.77
CA THR A 22 -28.12 26.13 -10.28
C THR A 22 -28.11 25.57 -8.87
N LEU A 23 -28.96 26.08 -7.98
CA LEU A 23 -29.11 25.57 -6.61
C LEU A 23 -29.57 24.08 -6.61
N THR A 24 -30.55 23.76 -7.46
CA THR A 24 -31.05 22.38 -7.60
C THR A 24 -29.93 21.45 -8.10
N LEU A 25 -29.14 21.88 -9.11
CA LEU A 25 -28.01 21.10 -9.59
C LEU A 25 -26.96 20.88 -8.51
N LEU A 26 -26.65 21.89 -7.71
CA LEU A 26 -25.69 21.76 -6.59
C LEU A 26 -26.18 20.78 -5.53
N ILE A 27 -27.46 20.79 -5.21
CA ILE A 27 -28.05 19.84 -4.25
C ILE A 27 -27.99 18.41 -4.79
N ILE A 28 -28.33 18.21 -6.07
CA ILE A 28 -28.27 16.90 -6.71
C ILE A 28 -26.82 16.40 -6.77
N ALA A 29 -25.89 17.23 -7.22
CA ALA A 29 -24.47 16.89 -7.30
C ALA A 29 -23.88 16.57 -5.92
N GLY A 30 -24.22 17.37 -4.90
CA GLY A 30 -23.81 17.12 -3.52
C GLY A 30 -24.40 15.82 -2.95
N GLY A 31 -25.65 15.51 -3.27
CA GLY A 31 -26.30 14.27 -2.89
C GLY A 31 -25.64 13.04 -3.54
N ILE A 32 -25.38 13.11 -4.85
CA ILE A 32 -24.67 12.04 -5.59
C ILE A 32 -23.26 11.85 -5.02
N PHE A 33 -22.51 12.93 -4.79
CA PHE A 33 -21.17 12.87 -4.22
C PHE A 33 -21.17 12.26 -2.80
N SER A 34 -22.14 12.65 -1.95
CA SER A 34 -22.28 12.09 -0.61
C SER A 34 -22.59 10.59 -0.63
N LEU A 35 -23.51 10.16 -1.51
CA LEU A 35 -23.84 8.74 -1.68
C LEU A 35 -22.65 7.95 -2.21
N TRP A 36 -21.94 8.51 -3.19
CA TRP A 36 -20.72 7.89 -3.75
C TRP A 36 -19.62 7.74 -2.70
N ASN A 37 -19.38 8.79 -1.92
CA ASN A 37 -18.39 8.75 -0.85
C ASN A 37 -18.76 7.75 0.25
N HIS A 38 -20.04 7.69 0.62
CA HIS A 38 -20.54 6.70 1.57
C HIS A 38 -20.40 5.28 1.04
N TYR A 39 -20.70 5.06 -0.25
CA TYR A 39 -20.54 3.77 -0.91
C TYR A 39 -19.07 3.33 -0.96
N LEU A 40 -18.16 4.22 -1.35
CA LEU A 40 -16.72 3.94 -1.35
C LEU A 40 -16.22 3.58 0.05
N ASN A 41 -16.59 4.36 1.07
CA ASN A 41 -16.18 4.10 2.46
C ASN A 41 -16.80 2.82 3.03
N SER A 42 -17.93 2.33 2.50
CA SER A 42 -18.53 1.07 2.93
C SER A 42 -17.89 -0.16 2.28
N ILE A 43 -17.26 0.02 1.11
CA ILE A 43 -16.57 -1.06 0.38
C ILE A 43 -15.11 -1.14 0.82
N TYR A 44 -14.45 0.00 1.00
CA TYR A 44 -13.04 0.06 1.38
C TYR A 44 -12.93 0.32 2.89
N VAL A 45 -13.01 -0.76 3.65
CA VAL A 45 -12.66 -0.74 5.09
C VAL A 45 -11.22 -1.26 5.18
N PRO A 46 -10.23 -0.41 5.49
CA PRO A 46 -8.86 -0.87 5.66
C PRO A 46 -8.77 -1.82 6.86
N SER A 47 -7.87 -2.78 6.78
CA SER A 47 -7.57 -3.66 7.92
C SER A 47 -6.95 -2.87 9.07
N ASP A 48 -7.33 -3.23 10.30
CA ASP A 48 -6.81 -2.57 11.50
C ASP A 48 -5.53 -3.27 11.98
N TRP A 49 -4.43 -3.06 11.25
CA TRP A 49 -3.12 -3.62 11.58
C TRP A 49 -2.61 -3.17 12.94
N ILE A 50 -2.89 -1.92 13.35
CA ILE A 50 -2.44 -1.38 14.64
C ILE A 50 -3.11 -2.11 15.79
N ALA A 51 -4.43 -2.32 15.71
CA ALA A 51 -5.15 -3.07 16.71
C ALA A 51 -4.69 -4.54 16.74
N MET A 52 -4.51 -5.17 15.57
CA MET A 52 -4.01 -6.54 15.46
C MET A 52 -2.61 -6.72 16.08
N LEU A 53 -1.68 -5.79 15.82
CA LEU A 53 -0.33 -5.81 16.39
C LEU A 53 -0.31 -5.57 17.91
N SER A 54 -1.34 -4.95 18.45
CA SER A 54 -1.49 -4.67 19.88
C SER A 54 -2.29 -5.76 20.62
N ASP A 55 -2.88 -6.72 19.92
CA ASP A 55 -3.71 -7.77 20.52
C ASP A 55 -2.82 -8.82 21.20
N PRO A 56 -3.05 -9.14 22.51
CA PRO A 56 -2.35 -10.21 23.20
C PRO A 56 -2.44 -11.58 22.51
N ALA A 57 -3.48 -11.83 21.73
CA ALA A 57 -3.64 -13.08 20.98
C ALA A 57 -2.49 -13.34 19.99
N LEU A 58 -1.86 -12.27 19.46
CA LEU A 58 -0.67 -12.36 18.60
C LEU A 58 0.48 -13.01 19.37
N LEU A 59 0.74 -12.58 20.60
CA LEU A 59 1.83 -13.07 21.45
C LEU A 59 1.53 -14.48 21.99
N GLU A 60 0.25 -14.81 22.19
CA GLU A 60 -0.22 -16.11 22.68
C GLU A 60 -0.32 -17.17 21.58
N GLY A 61 -0.06 -16.84 20.33
CA GLY A 61 -0.17 -17.76 19.19
C GLY A 61 -1.61 -18.08 18.75
N LYS A 62 -2.60 -17.28 19.17
CA LYS A 62 -4.01 -17.44 18.80
C LYS A 62 -4.32 -16.72 17.48
N TYR A 63 -3.55 -17.00 16.44
CA TYR A 63 -3.57 -16.26 15.19
C TYR A 63 -4.91 -16.27 14.47
N ASP A 64 -5.67 -17.34 14.57
CA ASP A 64 -6.97 -17.44 13.91
C ASP A 64 -7.97 -16.41 14.45
N SER A 65 -7.87 -16.06 15.73
CA SER A 65 -8.70 -15.00 16.33
C SER A 65 -8.41 -13.61 15.77
N LEU A 66 -7.23 -13.39 15.18
CA LEU A 66 -6.84 -12.09 14.62
C LEU A 66 -7.48 -11.78 13.26
N ARG A 67 -8.11 -12.76 12.62
CA ARG A 67 -8.75 -12.60 11.31
C ARG A 67 -9.84 -11.54 11.30
N HIS A 68 -10.45 -11.24 12.44
CA HIS A 68 -11.49 -10.21 12.54
C HIS A 68 -10.98 -8.78 12.32
N TYR A 69 -9.64 -8.56 12.41
CA TYR A 69 -9.01 -7.28 12.07
C TYR A 69 -8.83 -7.09 10.56
N LEU A 70 -8.93 -8.18 9.77
CA LEU A 70 -8.85 -8.10 8.33
C LEU A 70 -10.11 -7.49 7.75
N SER A 71 -9.93 -6.62 6.77
CA SER A 71 -11.04 -6.09 6.00
C SER A 71 -11.58 -7.12 5.01
N ASN A 72 -12.74 -6.82 4.41
CA ASN A 72 -13.28 -7.62 3.29
C ASN A 72 -12.55 -7.39 1.96
N SER A 73 -11.46 -6.61 1.95
CA SER A 73 -10.74 -6.19 0.74
C SER A 73 -9.72 -7.20 0.20
N GLY A 74 -9.59 -8.34 0.85
CA GLY A 74 -8.63 -9.37 0.45
C GLY A 74 -7.29 -9.30 1.17
N ASP A 75 -7.19 -8.43 2.19
CA ASP A 75 -6.02 -8.35 3.06
C ASP A 75 -5.79 -9.67 3.78
N SER A 76 -4.53 -9.95 4.05
CA SER A 76 -4.14 -11.23 4.66
C SER A 76 -2.83 -11.11 5.42
N PHE A 77 -2.57 -12.05 6.32
CA PHE A 77 -1.32 -12.11 7.04
C PHE A 77 -0.79 -13.52 7.19
N GLY A 78 0.54 -13.63 7.34
CA GLY A 78 1.25 -14.87 7.62
C GLY A 78 2.22 -14.69 8.77
N VAL A 79 2.38 -15.70 9.61
CA VAL A 79 3.31 -15.72 10.74
C VAL A 79 4.40 -16.76 10.49
N TYR A 80 5.64 -16.35 10.64
CA TYR A 80 6.82 -17.17 10.41
C TYR A 80 7.65 -17.25 11.68
N ASP A 81 8.25 -18.42 11.91
CA ASP A 81 9.18 -18.63 13.02
C ASP A 81 10.56 -17.98 12.77
N SER A 82 11.46 -18.05 13.73
CA SER A 82 12.83 -17.53 13.63
C SER A 82 13.66 -18.16 12.50
N ASN A 83 13.26 -19.33 11.99
CA ASN A 83 13.89 -19.97 10.84
C ASN A 83 13.24 -19.57 9.51
N GLY A 84 12.24 -18.69 9.55
CA GLY A 84 11.48 -18.26 8.39
C GLY A 84 10.50 -19.31 7.87
N LYS A 85 10.13 -20.30 8.66
CA LYS A 85 9.13 -21.31 8.32
C LYS A 85 7.73 -20.79 8.68
N LEU A 86 6.78 -21.00 7.78
CA LEU A 86 5.39 -20.62 7.99
C LEU A 86 4.78 -21.40 9.17
N VAL A 87 4.25 -20.68 10.15
CA VAL A 87 3.53 -21.22 11.33
C VAL A 87 2.04 -21.08 11.14
N TYR A 88 1.60 -19.94 10.57
CA TYR A 88 0.19 -19.66 10.31
C TYR A 88 0.04 -18.76 9.08
N ALA A 89 -1.03 -18.94 8.34
CA ALA A 89 -1.44 -18.07 7.27
C ALA A 89 -2.96 -17.88 7.27
N SER A 90 -3.43 -16.66 7.09
CA SER A 90 -4.86 -16.36 6.99
C SER A 90 -5.44 -16.77 5.63
N THR A 91 -4.60 -16.97 4.61
CA THR A 91 -4.93 -17.44 3.25
C THR A 91 -3.89 -18.45 2.77
N GLU A 92 -4.21 -19.24 1.73
CA GLU A 92 -3.30 -20.25 1.16
C GLU A 92 -2.18 -19.68 0.29
N ASP A 93 -2.17 -18.37 0.02
CA ASP A 93 -1.26 -17.73 -0.94
C ASP A 93 0.15 -17.45 -0.39
N PHE A 94 0.37 -17.67 0.92
CA PHE A 94 1.67 -17.42 1.52
C PHE A 94 2.66 -18.55 1.24
N ASP A 95 3.89 -18.19 0.96
CA ASP A 95 4.97 -19.16 0.78
C ASP A 95 5.27 -19.92 2.08
N SER A 96 5.61 -21.20 1.97
CA SER A 96 5.85 -22.08 3.13
C SER A 96 7.09 -21.68 3.95
N SER A 97 8.01 -20.94 3.36
CA SER A 97 9.21 -20.43 4.04
C SER A 97 9.85 -19.26 3.31
N TYR A 98 10.58 -18.45 4.08
CA TYR A 98 11.47 -17.40 3.62
C TYR A 98 12.83 -17.53 4.30
N THR A 99 13.89 -17.21 3.57
CA THR A 99 15.21 -17.00 4.20
C THR A 99 15.25 -15.63 4.90
N GLN A 100 16.17 -15.43 5.82
CA GLN A 100 16.35 -14.12 6.47
C GLN A 100 16.73 -13.03 5.44
N GLN A 101 17.44 -13.40 4.36
CA GLN A 101 17.77 -12.48 3.28
C GLN A 101 16.54 -12.08 2.48
N GLU A 102 15.63 -13.00 2.22
CA GLU A 102 14.35 -12.72 1.56
C GLU A 102 13.46 -11.81 2.42
N LEU A 103 13.36 -12.08 3.72
CA LEU A 103 12.61 -11.24 4.66
C LEU A 103 13.17 -9.82 4.73
N SER A 104 14.50 -9.65 4.63
CA SER A 104 15.12 -8.33 4.62
C SER A 104 14.82 -7.50 3.35
N CYS A 105 14.33 -8.14 2.30
CA CYS A 105 13.88 -7.46 1.08
C CYS A 105 12.44 -6.92 1.19
N ILE A 106 11.71 -7.30 2.22
CA ILE A 106 10.32 -6.85 2.44
C ILE A 106 10.34 -5.57 3.27
N PRO A 107 9.64 -4.51 2.88
CA PRO A 107 9.55 -3.29 3.66
C PRO A 107 9.02 -3.54 5.07
N GLN A 108 9.60 -2.86 6.05
CA GLN A 108 9.10 -2.93 7.43
C GLN A 108 7.77 -2.21 7.55
N TYR A 109 6.86 -2.76 8.35
CA TYR A 109 5.58 -2.14 8.65
C TYR A 109 5.78 -0.75 9.27
N GLY A 110 5.04 0.22 8.75
CA GLY A 110 5.18 1.62 9.17
C GLY A 110 6.45 2.33 8.65
N SER A 111 7.25 1.66 7.81
CA SER A 111 8.33 2.36 7.10
C SER A 111 7.75 3.22 5.98
N ASN A 112 8.20 4.47 5.90
CA ASN A 112 7.84 5.37 4.81
C ASN A 112 8.75 5.13 3.59
N VAL A 113 8.79 3.88 3.11
CA VAL A 113 9.63 3.45 1.99
C VAL A 113 8.76 3.02 0.83
N LEU A 114 9.03 3.59 -0.34
CA LEU A 114 8.45 3.17 -1.61
C LEU A 114 9.59 2.74 -2.55
N ILE A 115 9.42 1.64 -3.27
CA ILE A 115 10.37 1.19 -4.27
C ILE A 115 9.69 1.10 -5.63
N ASP A 116 10.11 1.97 -6.53
CA ASP A 116 9.73 1.90 -7.94
C ASP A 116 10.70 1.02 -8.69
N SER A 117 10.19 0.19 -9.59
CA SER A 117 10.99 -0.68 -10.44
C SER A 117 10.66 -0.50 -11.91
N TYR A 118 11.71 -0.43 -12.73
CA TYR A 118 11.62 -0.25 -14.17
C TYR A 118 12.35 -1.39 -14.87
N ASP A 119 11.66 -2.14 -15.71
CA ASP A 119 12.24 -3.16 -16.57
C ASP A 119 12.77 -2.49 -17.84
N LEU A 120 14.09 -2.49 -17.99
CA LEU A 120 14.83 -1.95 -19.10
C LEU A 120 15.45 -3.05 -19.99
N SER A 121 15.07 -4.32 -19.76
CA SER A 121 15.64 -5.49 -20.45
C SER A 121 15.46 -5.47 -21.98
N GLN A 122 14.48 -4.71 -22.47
CA GLN A 122 14.24 -4.49 -23.90
C GLN A 122 15.22 -3.49 -24.54
N HIS A 123 15.96 -2.74 -23.73
CA HIS A 123 16.93 -1.78 -24.22
C HIS A 123 18.30 -2.44 -24.39
N LYS A 124 19.06 -1.99 -25.41
CA LYS A 124 20.43 -2.46 -25.65
C LYS A 124 21.41 -1.81 -24.66
N SER A 125 21.26 -2.13 -23.38
CA SER A 125 22.14 -1.65 -22.31
C SER A 125 22.53 -2.82 -21.41
N ASN A 126 23.60 -2.65 -20.62
CA ASN A 126 23.95 -3.62 -19.60
C ASN A 126 23.04 -3.57 -18.39
N VAL A 127 22.23 -2.49 -18.24
CA VAL A 127 21.24 -2.35 -17.20
C VAL A 127 19.93 -2.98 -17.68
N SER A 128 19.47 -3.98 -16.94
CA SER A 128 18.19 -4.65 -17.22
C SER A 128 17.08 -4.18 -16.29
N TYR A 129 17.42 -3.82 -15.05
CA TYR A 129 16.44 -3.35 -14.06
C TYR A 129 16.98 -2.12 -13.36
N LEU A 130 16.11 -1.11 -13.20
CA LEU A 130 16.40 0.09 -12.43
C LEU A 130 15.40 0.16 -11.27
N LEU A 131 15.91 0.28 -10.04
CA LEU A 131 15.11 0.45 -8.83
C LEU A 131 15.39 1.81 -8.23
N ILE A 132 14.33 2.48 -7.79
CA ILE A 132 14.39 3.77 -7.11
C ILE A 132 13.68 3.61 -5.78
N LYS A 133 14.44 3.74 -4.69
CA LYS A 133 13.90 3.69 -3.34
C LYS A 133 13.70 5.11 -2.83
N HIS A 134 12.48 5.45 -2.54
CA HIS A 134 12.06 6.69 -1.90
C HIS A 134 11.88 6.44 -0.40
N THR A 135 12.53 7.24 0.42
CA THR A 135 12.36 7.19 1.88
C THR A 135 11.88 8.56 2.35
N PHE A 136 10.68 8.62 2.92
CA PHE A 136 10.06 9.85 3.40
C PHE A 136 10.29 9.98 4.90
N GLN A 137 10.89 11.10 5.34
CA GLN A 137 11.04 11.40 6.75
C GLN A 137 9.76 12.08 7.27
N SER A 138 9.10 11.44 8.24
CA SER A 138 7.81 11.94 8.77
C SER A 138 7.93 13.27 9.48
N ASP A 139 9.10 13.58 10.10
CA ASP A 139 9.28 14.75 10.95
C ASP A 139 9.66 16.01 10.16
N THR A 140 10.35 15.86 9.04
CA THR A 140 10.83 16.99 8.22
C THR A 140 10.10 17.11 6.89
N GLY A 141 9.42 16.06 6.44
CA GLY A 141 8.85 15.95 5.11
C GLY A 141 9.92 15.83 4.00
N GLU A 142 11.18 15.62 4.39
CA GLU A 142 12.27 15.44 3.44
C GLU A 142 12.20 14.04 2.82
N GLU A 143 12.50 13.97 1.52
CA GLU A 143 12.60 12.73 0.77
C GLU A 143 14.07 12.45 0.47
N SER A 144 14.53 11.24 0.79
CA SER A 144 15.80 10.70 0.28
C SER A 144 15.53 9.68 -0.80
N VAL A 145 16.37 9.70 -1.84
CA VAL A 145 16.24 8.82 -3.00
C VAL A 145 17.52 8.02 -3.17
N ASP A 146 17.42 6.69 -3.05
CA ASP A 146 18.49 5.76 -3.36
C ASP A 146 18.21 5.09 -4.71
N LEU A 147 19.26 4.83 -5.48
CA LEU A 147 19.15 4.31 -6.82
C LEU A 147 20.00 3.04 -6.95
N MET A 148 19.43 2.01 -7.60
CA MET A 148 20.13 0.75 -7.87
C MET A 148 19.87 0.29 -9.29
N ALA A 149 20.94 -0.03 -10.02
CA ALA A 149 20.88 -0.62 -11.34
C ALA A 149 21.36 -2.07 -11.30
N LEU A 150 20.60 -2.98 -11.90
CA LEU A 150 20.91 -4.40 -11.98
C LEU A 150 21.09 -4.86 -13.43
N ASP A 151 21.93 -5.88 -13.64
CA ASP A 151 21.99 -6.61 -14.90
C ASP A 151 20.86 -7.67 -15.01
N GLN A 152 20.86 -8.41 -16.11
CA GLN A 152 19.89 -9.49 -16.36
C GLN A 152 19.96 -10.66 -15.37
N ASN A 153 21.05 -10.79 -14.62
CA ASN A 153 21.27 -11.81 -13.60
C ASN A 153 21.08 -11.25 -12.18
N TYR A 154 20.48 -10.06 -12.07
CA TYR A 154 20.25 -9.35 -10.80
C TYR A 154 21.55 -9.00 -10.05
N GLN A 155 22.68 -8.86 -10.75
CA GLN A 155 23.92 -8.34 -10.18
C GLN A 155 23.86 -6.81 -10.10
N VAL A 156 24.30 -6.24 -8.99
CA VAL A 156 24.32 -4.79 -8.79
C VAL A 156 25.44 -4.19 -9.64
N LEU A 157 25.07 -3.35 -10.60
CA LEU A 157 26.00 -2.62 -11.47
C LEU A 157 26.33 -1.24 -10.91
N LEU A 158 25.36 -0.61 -10.27
CA LEU A 158 25.48 0.75 -9.73
C LEU A 158 24.55 0.93 -8.55
N GLY A 159 24.99 1.70 -7.55
CA GLY A 159 24.20 2.03 -6.37
C GLY A 159 23.99 0.87 -5.42
N GLY A 160 22.93 0.93 -4.65
CA GLY A 160 22.52 -0.14 -3.72
C GLY A 160 21.39 0.32 -2.82
N LEU A 161 20.52 -0.60 -2.44
CA LEU A 161 19.40 -0.34 -1.51
C LEU A 161 19.67 -0.97 -0.13
N GLN A 162 20.64 -1.85 -0.04
CA GLN A 162 21.08 -2.52 1.20
C GLN A 162 22.60 -2.55 1.23
N ASP A 163 23.15 -2.25 2.41
CA ASP A 163 24.60 -2.19 2.59
C ASP A 163 25.29 -3.53 2.25
N GLY A 164 26.27 -3.45 1.37
CA GLY A 164 27.12 -4.56 0.99
C GLY A 164 26.49 -5.65 0.13
N LYS A 165 25.22 -5.51 -0.28
CA LYS A 165 24.57 -6.49 -1.16
C LYS A 165 24.96 -6.23 -2.61
N THR A 166 25.57 -7.22 -3.26
CA THR A 166 26.08 -7.13 -4.65
C THR A 166 25.25 -7.89 -5.67
N SER A 167 24.31 -8.72 -5.20
CA SER A 167 23.42 -9.49 -6.06
C SER A 167 22.12 -9.86 -5.33
N TYR A 168 21.10 -10.11 -6.11
CA TYR A 168 19.79 -10.57 -5.63
C TYR A 168 19.42 -11.87 -6.33
N THR A 169 18.68 -12.75 -5.64
CA THR A 169 17.99 -13.86 -6.30
C THR A 169 16.74 -13.32 -7.00
N PRO A 170 16.20 -14.05 -8.01
CA PRO A 170 14.92 -13.66 -8.63
C PRO A 170 13.79 -13.48 -7.60
N ARG A 171 13.75 -14.29 -6.54
CA ARG A 171 12.75 -14.22 -5.50
C ARG A 171 12.92 -13.00 -4.59
N GLU A 172 14.16 -12.69 -4.20
CA GLU A 172 14.48 -11.46 -3.47
C GLU A 172 14.08 -10.21 -4.27
N TYR A 173 14.39 -10.21 -5.58
CA TYR A 173 13.97 -9.12 -6.47
C TYR A 173 12.45 -8.97 -6.52
N GLN A 174 11.70 -10.08 -6.63
CA GLN A 174 10.23 -10.07 -6.62
C GLN A 174 9.66 -9.54 -5.30
N LEU A 175 10.27 -9.89 -4.17
CA LEU A 175 9.85 -9.39 -2.85
C LEU A 175 10.16 -7.89 -2.70
N LEU A 176 11.36 -7.48 -3.13
CA LEU A 176 11.80 -6.09 -3.07
C LEU A 176 10.92 -5.15 -3.90
N THR A 177 10.49 -5.60 -5.08
CA THR A 177 9.65 -4.82 -6.01
C THR A 177 8.16 -5.02 -5.81
N GLY A 178 7.75 -5.88 -4.88
CA GLY A 178 6.34 -6.23 -4.69
C GLY A 178 5.75 -7.13 -5.79
N SER A 179 6.52 -7.47 -6.84
CA SER A 179 6.02 -8.27 -7.96
C SER A 179 5.70 -9.72 -7.62
N ARG A 180 6.10 -10.19 -6.42
CA ARG A 180 5.72 -11.52 -5.89
C ARG A 180 4.22 -11.65 -5.65
N TYR A 181 3.58 -10.55 -5.24
CA TYR A 181 2.14 -10.48 -5.00
C TYR A 181 1.55 -9.30 -5.78
N PRO A 182 1.25 -9.49 -7.08
CA PRO A 182 0.74 -8.42 -7.93
C PRO A 182 -0.54 -7.81 -7.35
N ASN A 183 -0.64 -6.49 -7.41
CA ASN A 183 -1.74 -5.69 -6.85
C ASN A 183 -1.88 -5.76 -5.32
N SER A 184 -0.83 -6.18 -4.63
CA SER A 184 -0.81 -6.21 -3.17
C SER A 184 0.47 -5.57 -2.66
N PHE A 185 0.37 -4.91 -1.51
CA PHE A 185 1.52 -4.34 -0.81
C PHE A 185 1.91 -5.27 0.34
N LEU A 186 3.16 -5.72 0.35
CA LEU A 186 3.68 -6.62 1.37
C LEU A 186 4.57 -5.85 2.34
N GLN A 187 4.30 -6.00 3.63
CA GLN A 187 5.12 -5.46 4.71
C GLN A 187 5.43 -6.54 5.73
N CYS A 188 6.50 -6.37 6.50
CA CYS A 188 6.83 -7.28 7.58
C CYS A 188 7.08 -6.53 8.89
N THR A 189 6.89 -7.23 10.00
CA THR A 189 7.30 -6.76 11.32
C THR A 189 7.71 -7.95 12.17
N SER A 190 8.64 -7.74 13.09
CA SER A 190 9.05 -8.78 14.03
C SER A 190 8.42 -8.54 15.39
N PHE A 191 8.04 -9.62 16.06
CA PHE A 191 7.53 -9.59 17.43
C PHE A 191 8.09 -10.76 18.23
N GLU A 192 8.03 -10.67 19.54
CA GLU A 192 8.43 -11.75 20.45
C GLU A 192 7.16 -12.41 21.02
N ASN A 193 7.03 -13.71 20.84
CA ASN A 193 5.87 -14.44 21.38
C ASN A 193 5.99 -14.65 22.90
N SER A 194 4.93 -15.17 23.53
CA SER A 194 4.88 -15.42 24.97
C SER A 194 5.94 -16.43 25.48
N GLN A 195 6.62 -17.12 24.58
CA GLN A 195 7.72 -18.07 24.88
C GLN A 195 9.11 -17.44 24.70
N GLY A 196 9.20 -16.14 24.37
CA GLY A 196 10.45 -15.45 24.11
C GLY A 196 11.07 -15.77 22.76
N GLN A 197 10.30 -16.30 21.81
CA GLN A 197 10.78 -16.60 20.47
C GLN A 197 10.48 -15.42 19.52
N THR A 198 11.47 -15.03 18.74
CA THR A 198 11.29 -14.03 17.68
C THR A 198 10.49 -14.63 16.53
N MET A 199 9.41 -13.98 16.19
CA MET A 199 8.51 -14.33 15.10
C MET A 199 8.49 -13.16 14.09
N THR A 200 8.18 -13.47 12.83
CA THR A 200 7.98 -12.48 11.79
C THR A 200 6.53 -12.55 11.29
N LEU A 201 5.86 -11.41 11.34
CA LEU A 201 4.52 -11.22 10.79
C LEU A 201 4.66 -10.57 9.42
N LEU A 202 4.12 -11.20 8.39
CA LEU A 202 3.94 -10.61 7.07
C LEU A 202 2.50 -10.13 6.92
N LEU A 203 2.35 -8.88 6.52
CA LEU A 203 1.08 -8.22 6.26
C LEU A 203 0.96 -8.00 4.74
N ARG A 204 -0.14 -8.42 4.16
CA ARG A 204 -0.44 -8.20 2.74
C ARG A 204 -1.73 -7.42 2.61
N GLU A 205 -1.64 -6.23 2.03
CA GLU A 205 -2.75 -5.36 1.68
C GLU A 205 -3.07 -5.53 0.19
N ALA A 206 -4.33 -5.82 -0.14
CA ALA A 206 -4.81 -6.08 -1.51
C ALA A 206 -5.38 -4.83 -2.20
#